data_92247b55bda1c0dba6c78c4e7f0698f5
#
_entry.id   92247b55bda1c0dba6c78c4e7f0698f5
#
_cell.length_a   1.000
_cell.length_b   1.000
_cell.length_c   1.000
_cell.angle_alpha   90.00
_cell.angle_beta   90.00
_cell.angle_gamma   90.00
#
_symmetry.space_group_name_H-M   'P 1'
#
loop_
_entity.id
_entity.type
_entity.pdbx_description
1 polymer ?
#
loop_
_entity_poly.entity_id
_entity_poly.type
_entity_poly.pdbx_seq_one_letter_code
_entity_poly.pdbx_strand_id
1 'polypeptide(L)' 'MNEIESTLKEFVMEHFAVDSLRMGMDLRDDLDLSDGDIYEIISFAEDNWELDFPSDFECDTLGEIAEYVEENT' A
#
# COMPACT_ATOMS: atom_id res chain seq x y z
N MET A 1 -5.62 2.58 -14.18
CA MET A 1 -5.50 2.26 -12.75
C MET A 1 -6.80 1.60 -12.29
N ASN A 2 -6.69 0.46 -11.61
CA ASN A 2 -7.89 -0.25 -11.16
C ASN A 2 -8.36 0.30 -9.80
N GLU A 3 -9.50 -0.20 -9.36
CA GLU A 3 -10.11 0.27 -8.12
C GLU A 3 -9.24 0.03 -6.89
N ILE A 4 -8.57 -1.11 -6.84
CA ILE A 4 -7.69 -1.45 -5.72
C ILE A 4 -6.52 -0.47 -5.64
N GLU A 5 -5.88 -0.21 -6.75
CA GLU A 5 -4.77 0.74 -6.81
C GLU A 5 -5.23 2.15 -6.44
N SER A 6 -6.38 2.56 -6.94
CA SER A 6 -6.94 3.89 -6.64
C SER A 6 -7.22 4.05 -5.14
N THR A 7 -7.79 3.03 -4.54
CA THR A 7 -8.13 3.06 -3.11
C THR A 7 -6.86 3.15 -2.25
N LEU A 8 -5.86 2.35 -2.57
CA LEU A 8 -4.59 2.37 -1.83
C LEU A 8 -3.87 3.70 -2.01
N LYS A 9 -3.83 4.20 -3.24
CA LYS A 9 -3.20 5.47 -3.54
C LYS A 9 -3.84 6.61 -2.75
N GLU A 10 -5.16 6.65 -2.75
CA GLU A 10 -5.91 7.68 -2.03
C GLU A 10 -5.62 7.62 -0.54
N PHE A 11 -5.61 6.42 0.04
CA PHE A 11 -5.29 6.25 1.45
C PHE A 11 -3.90 6.81 1.78
N VAL A 12 -2.89 6.42 0.99
CA VAL A 12 -1.52 6.83 1.25
C VAL A 12 -1.37 8.33 1.10
N MET A 13 -1.94 8.90 0.06
CA MET A 13 -1.82 10.33 -0.19
C MET A 13 -2.47 11.16 0.92
N GLU A 14 -3.61 10.73 1.42
CA GLU A 14 -4.30 11.44 2.48
C GLU A 14 -3.67 11.19 3.85
N HIS A 15 -3.34 9.95 4.14
CA HIS A 15 -2.85 9.58 5.47
C HIS A 15 -1.43 10.13 5.73
N PHE A 16 -0.59 10.13 4.71
CA PHE A 16 0.80 10.55 4.84
C PHE A 16 1.08 11.90 4.19
N ALA A 17 0.04 12.60 3.74
CA ALA A 17 0.17 13.92 3.12
C ALA A 17 1.12 13.92 1.93
N VAL A 18 1.02 12.91 1.08
CA VAL A 18 1.84 12.78 -0.13
C VAL A 18 1.14 13.49 -1.27
N ASP A 19 1.84 14.42 -1.93
CA ASP A 19 1.25 15.21 -3.01
C ASP A 19 1.18 14.47 -4.35
N SER A 20 2.09 13.53 -4.57
CA SER A 20 2.17 12.81 -5.84
C SER A 20 2.62 11.38 -5.58
N LEU A 21 1.93 10.41 -6.14
CA LEU A 21 2.20 9.02 -5.89
C LEU A 21 1.95 8.17 -7.13
N ARG A 22 2.92 7.31 -7.45
CA ARG A 22 2.78 6.31 -8.51
C ARG A 22 2.97 4.93 -7.91
N MET A 23 2.32 3.93 -8.50
CA MET A 23 2.38 2.56 -8.00
C MET A 23 3.80 1.99 -7.96
N GLY A 24 4.65 2.41 -8.87
CA GLY A 24 6.04 1.93 -8.95
C GLY A 24 7.04 2.68 -8.08
N MET A 25 6.62 3.71 -7.36
CA MET A 25 7.52 4.45 -6.49
C MET A 25 7.88 3.63 -5.26
N ASP A 26 9.14 3.75 -4.85
CA ASP A 26 9.61 3.06 -3.66
C ASP A 26 9.06 3.76 -2.43
N LEU A 27 8.40 3.00 -1.56
CA LEU A 27 7.76 3.57 -0.39
C LEU A 27 8.76 4.15 0.60
N ARG A 28 9.93 3.54 0.71
CA ARG A 28 10.96 4.03 1.63
C ARG A 28 11.83 5.11 1.02
N ASP A 29 12.33 4.88 -0.19
CA ASP A 29 13.28 5.78 -0.83
C ASP A 29 12.61 7.03 -1.44
N ASP A 30 11.47 6.84 -2.09
CA ASP A 30 10.80 7.94 -2.77
C ASP A 30 9.83 8.70 -1.87
N LEU A 31 9.18 8.01 -0.94
CA LEU A 31 8.18 8.62 -0.07
C LEU A 31 8.65 8.76 1.37
N ASP A 32 9.83 8.27 1.67
CA ASP A 32 10.43 8.36 3.01
C ASP A 32 9.55 7.76 4.12
N LEU A 33 8.85 6.69 3.81
CA LEU A 33 8.02 6.01 4.78
C LEU A 33 8.84 4.99 5.56
N SER A 34 8.49 4.82 6.83
CA SER A 34 9.12 3.84 7.69
C SER A 34 8.44 2.47 7.57
N ASP A 35 9.03 1.44 8.18
CA ASP A 35 8.41 0.12 8.22
C ASP A 35 7.04 0.17 8.89
N GLY A 36 6.93 0.97 9.96
CA GLY A 36 5.64 1.15 10.64
C GLY A 36 4.60 1.79 9.75
N ASP A 37 5.01 2.75 8.92
CA ASP A 37 4.11 3.40 7.99
C ASP A 37 3.61 2.42 6.93
N ILE A 38 4.51 1.58 6.43
CA ILE A 38 4.14 0.56 5.44
C ILE A 38 3.19 -0.45 6.08
N TYR A 39 3.44 -0.81 7.34
CA TYR A 39 2.55 -1.72 8.06
C TYR A 39 1.14 -1.13 8.21
N GLU A 40 1.04 0.18 8.38
CA GLU A 40 -0.27 0.84 8.45
C GLU A 40 -1.02 0.71 7.13
N ILE A 41 -0.31 0.80 6.00
CA ILE A 41 -0.92 0.60 4.69
C ILE A 41 -1.44 -0.82 4.56
N ILE A 42 -0.63 -1.79 5.00
CA ILE A 42 -1.02 -3.19 4.97
C ILE A 42 -2.24 -3.43 5.85
N SER A 43 -2.26 -2.85 7.05
CA SER A 43 -3.40 -2.98 7.96
C SER A 43 -4.67 -2.40 7.35
N PHE A 44 -4.54 -1.27 6.66
CA PHE A 44 -5.67 -0.68 5.95
C PHE A 44 -6.21 -1.64 4.89
N ALA A 45 -5.31 -2.26 4.13
CA ALA A 45 -5.71 -3.20 3.10
C ALA A 45 -6.42 -4.42 3.69
N GLU A 46 -5.89 -4.94 4.80
CA GLU A 46 -6.51 -6.08 5.47
C GLU A 46 -7.94 -5.77 5.91
N ASP A 47 -8.13 -4.59 6.48
CA ASP A 47 -9.46 -4.19 6.96
C ASP A 47 -10.41 -3.88 5.80
N ASN A 48 -9.90 -3.20 4.78
CA ASN A 48 -10.75 -2.74 3.68
C ASN A 48 -11.24 -3.89 2.79
N TRP A 49 -10.39 -4.90 2.58
CA TRP A 49 -10.73 -6.03 1.70
C TRP A 49 -10.91 -7.34 2.45
N GLU A 50 -10.88 -7.31 3.76
CA GLU A 50 -11.10 -8.48 4.63
C GLU A 50 -10.20 -9.65 4.27
N LEU A 51 -8.89 -9.40 4.23
CA LEU A 51 -7.90 -10.43 3.94
C LEU A 51 -6.74 -10.31 4.92
N ASP A 52 -5.87 -11.31 4.95
CA ASP A 52 -4.70 -11.32 5.83
C ASP A 52 -3.42 -11.37 5.00
N PHE A 53 -2.48 -10.47 5.33
CA PHE A 53 -1.15 -10.54 4.75
C PHE A 53 -0.27 -11.42 5.63
N PRO A 54 0.63 -12.21 5.04
CA PRO A 54 1.54 -13.02 5.85
C PRO A 54 2.46 -12.11 6.68
N SER A 55 2.85 -12.59 7.85
CA SER A 55 3.68 -11.80 8.76
C SER A 55 5.06 -11.47 8.18
N ASP A 56 5.52 -12.27 7.21
CA ASP A 56 6.79 -12.05 6.53
C ASP A 56 6.63 -11.37 5.17
N PHE A 57 5.45 -10.81 4.91
CA PHE A 57 5.22 -10.09 3.66
C PHE A 57 6.12 -8.87 3.58
N GLU A 58 6.85 -8.74 2.49
CA GLU A 58 7.72 -7.59 2.27
C GLU A 58 7.39 -6.96 0.92
N CYS A 59 7.46 -5.66 0.85
CA CYS A 59 7.23 -4.93 -0.38
C CYS A 59 8.07 -3.66 -0.42
N ASP A 60 8.37 -3.22 -1.61
CA ASP A 60 9.09 -1.96 -1.83
C ASP A 60 8.16 -0.90 -2.40
N THR A 61 7.09 -1.31 -3.08
CA THR A 61 6.19 -0.37 -3.76
C THR A 61 4.74 -0.62 -3.37
N LEU A 62 3.92 0.41 -3.56
CA LEU A 62 2.49 0.28 -3.33
C LEU A 62 1.86 -0.70 -4.32
N GLY A 63 2.42 -0.78 -5.52
CA GLY A 63 1.96 -1.73 -6.52
C GLY A 63 2.04 -3.17 -6.06
N GLU A 64 3.05 -3.51 -5.26
CA GLU A 64 3.20 -4.86 -4.74
C GLU A 64 2.09 -5.19 -3.75
N ILE A 65 1.68 -4.21 -2.94
CA ILE A 65 0.56 -4.39 -2.03
C ILE A 65 -0.73 -4.57 -2.83
N ALA A 66 -0.93 -3.74 -3.85
CA ALA A 66 -2.10 -3.85 -4.72
C ALA A 66 -2.19 -5.20 -5.40
N GLU A 67 -1.05 -5.71 -5.87
CA GLU A 67 -1.00 -7.01 -6.54
C GLU A 67 -1.42 -8.13 -5.58
N TYR A 68 -0.94 -8.07 -4.35
CA TYR A 68 -1.33 -9.08 -3.36
C TYR A 68 -2.84 -9.03 -3.10
N VAL A 69 -3.40 -7.84 -2.97
CA VAL A 69 -4.84 -7.70 -2.78
C VAL A 69 -5.61 -8.28 -3.96
N GLU A 70 -5.18 -7.97 -5.19
CA GLU A 70 -5.83 -8.49 -6.39
C GLU A 70 -5.82 -10.00 -6.46
N GLU A 71 -4.71 -10.62 -6.04
CA GLU A 71 -4.59 -12.08 -6.07
C GLU A 71 -5.41 -12.78 -4.99
N ASN A 72 -5.81 -12.05 -3.97
CA ASN A 72 -6.50 -12.64 -2.81
C ASN A 72 -7.94 -12.15 -2.62
N THR A 73 -8.48 -11.44 -3.60
CA THR A 73 -9.87 -10.97 -3.55
C THR A 73 -10.73 -11.44 -4.72
#